data_9d9a2d96697419c320787f1e111fac00
#
_entry.id   9d9a2d96697419c320787f1e111fac00
#
_cell.length_a   1.000
_cell.length_b   1.000
_cell.length_c   1.000
_cell.angle_alpha   90.00
_cell.angle_beta   90.00
_cell.angle_gamma   90.00
#
_symmetry.space_group_name_H-M   'P 1'
#
loop_
_entity.id
_entity.type
_entity.pdbx_description
1 polymer ?
#
loop_
_entity_poly.entity_id
_entity_poly.type
_entity_poly.pdbx_seq_one_letter_code
_entity_poly.pdbx_strand_id
1 'polypeptide(L)'
;MPVLKKEIELSDGKKIWVRQASGMEKLPIENIQAKIFRKTRHFGADPAEWTPEQNEEFADMLDEAGGGMADQIQAWIPNCVIEPADFDINTLTSEEVRTILSFVRGDTLEGAVPLG
;
A
#
# COMPACT_ATOMS: atom_id res chain seq x y z
N MET A 1 14.39 6.05 -8.71
CA MET A 1 13.35 7.10 -8.67
C MET A 1 13.33 7.74 -7.30
N PRO A 2 13.28 9.08 -7.19
CA PRO A 2 13.17 9.71 -5.88
C PRO A 2 11.82 9.40 -5.24
N VAL A 3 11.82 9.38 -3.91
CA VAL A 3 10.58 9.25 -3.15
C VAL A 3 9.81 10.56 -3.25
N LEU A 4 8.52 10.47 -3.50
CA LEU A 4 7.63 11.61 -3.62
C LEU A 4 6.79 11.80 -2.35
N LYS A 5 6.30 13.01 -2.16
CA LYS A 5 5.34 13.32 -1.09
C LYS A 5 4.12 14.02 -1.67
N LYS A 6 3.03 14.01 -0.93
CA LYS A 6 1.77 14.61 -1.35
C LYS A 6 1.02 15.11 -0.12
N GLU A 7 0.36 16.26 -0.26
CA GLU A 7 -0.59 16.73 0.73
C GLU A 7 -1.95 16.06 0.47
N ILE A 8 -2.53 15.48 1.49
CA ILE A 8 -3.82 14.81 1.39
C ILE A 8 -4.79 15.49 2.36
N GLU A 9 -5.95 15.93 1.83
CA GLU A 9 -7.00 16.47 2.68
C GLU A 9 -7.91 15.35 3.16
N LEU A 10 -8.14 15.31 4.46
CA LEU A 10 -9.00 14.32 5.09
C LEU A 10 -10.45 14.81 5.11
N SER A 11 -11.38 13.90 5.37
CA SER A 11 -12.81 14.19 5.35
C SER A 11 -13.24 15.25 6.38
N ASP A 12 -12.46 15.44 7.45
CA ASP A 12 -12.72 16.47 8.47
C ASP A 12 -12.09 17.84 8.13
N GLY A 13 -11.49 17.95 6.95
CA GLY A 13 -10.83 19.17 6.51
C GLY A 13 -9.38 19.33 6.92
N LYS A 14 -8.86 18.43 7.75
CA LYS A 14 -7.44 18.43 8.11
C LYS A 14 -6.60 18.00 6.92
N LYS A 15 -5.39 18.51 6.85
CA LYS A 15 -4.43 18.16 5.79
C LYS A 15 -3.22 17.48 6.41
N ILE A 16 -2.77 16.43 5.76
CA ILE A 16 -1.56 15.71 6.16
C ILE A 16 -0.62 15.62 4.98
N TRP A 17 0.68 15.55 5.27
CA TRP A 17 1.68 15.23 4.25
C TRP A 17 2.08 13.77 4.36
N VAL A 18 2.08 13.08 3.24
CA VAL A 18 2.39 11.65 3.16
C VAL A 18 3.48 11.47 2.12
N ARG A 19 4.47 10.63 2.42
CA ARG A 19 5.49 10.22 1.44
C ARG A 19 5.19 8.82 0.94
N GLN A 20 5.77 8.50 -0.22
CA GLN A 20 5.77 7.13 -0.69
C GLN A 20 6.68 6.27 0.20
N ALA A 21 6.39 4.98 0.28
CA ALA A 21 7.32 4.02 0.88
C ALA A 21 8.55 3.89 -0.02
N SER A 22 9.72 3.78 0.59
CA SER A 22 10.95 3.56 -0.16
C SER A 22 11.01 2.13 -0.67
N GLY A 23 11.91 1.88 -1.64
CA GLY A 23 12.14 0.52 -2.14
C GLY A 23 12.55 -0.43 -1.01
N MET A 24 13.39 0.03 -0.09
CA MET A 24 13.83 -0.80 1.03
C MET A 24 12.68 -1.14 1.98
N GLU A 25 11.74 -0.22 2.17
CA GLU A 25 10.56 -0.49 3.00
C GLU A 25 9.60 -1.48 2.34
N LYS A 26 9.44 -1.39 1.01
CA LYS A 26 8.51 -2.25 0.28
C LYS A 26 9.04 -3.64 0.00
N LEU A 27 10.33 -3.79 -0.12
CA LEU A 27 10.97 -5.03 -0.60
C LEU A 27 10.56 -6.29 0.18
N PRO A 28 10.51 -6.31 1.51
CA PRO A 28 10.10 -7.52 2.23
C PRO A 28 8.71 -8.03 1.84
N ILE A 29 7.76 -7.12 1.71
CA ILE A 29 6.39 -7.50 1.32
C ILE A 29 6.33 -7.86 -0.16
N GLU A 30 7.02 -7.11 -1.02
CA GLU A 30 7.08 -7.43 -2.45
C GLU A 30 7.68 -8.81 -2.68
N ASN A 31 8.68 -9.21 -1.90
CA ASN A 31 9.27 -10.54 -1.98
C ASN A 31 8.26 -11.62 -1.59
N ILE A 32 7.45 -11.38 -0.56
CA ILE A 32 6.38 -12.29 -0.17
C ILE A 32 5.36 -12.42 -1.30
N GLN A 33 4.93 -11.31 -1.87
CA GLN A 33 3.98 -11.29 -2.97
C GLN A 33 4.49 -12.06 -4.18
N ALA A 34 5.76 -11.86 -4.54
CA ALA A 34 6.38 -12.57 -5.66
C ALA A 34 6.44 -14.07 -5.41
N LYS A 35 6.75 -14.46 -4.18
CA LYS A 35 6.79 -15.87 -3.79
C LYS A 35 5.43 -16.55 -3.91
N ILE A 36 4.39 -15.87 -3.42
CA ILE A 36 3.03 -16.39 -3.53
C ILE A 36 2.58 -16.43 -4.98
N PHE A 37 2.91 -15.41 -5.78
CA PHE A 37 2.59 -15.40 -7.20
C PHE A 37 3.20 -16.60 -7.91
N ARG A 38 4.44 -16.98 -7.58
CA ARG A 38 5.07 -18.17 -8.15
C ARG A 38 4.35 -19.45 -7.73
N LYS A 39 3.82 -19.53 -6.53
CA LYS A 39 3.06 -20.69 -6.04
C LYS A 39 1.70 -20.83 -6.75
N THR A 40 1.16 -19.74 -7.25
CA THR A 40 -0.14 -19.73 -7.94
C THR A 40 0.00 -19.71 -9.46
N ARG A 41 1.19 -20.08 -9.95
CA ARG A 41 1.47 -20.09 -11.40
C ARG A 41 0.46 -20.90 -12.20
N HIS A 42 -0.07 -21.96 -11.61
CA HIS A 42 -1.07 -22.83 -12.25
C HIS A 42 -2.43 -22.14 -12.45
N PHE A 43 -2.67 -20.99 -11.84
CA PHE A 43 -3.90 -20.20 -12.08
C PHE A 43 -3.86 -19.47 -13.42
N GLY A 44 -2.68 -19.36 -14.04
CA GLY A 44 -2.47 -18.61 -15.27
C GLY A 44 -1.63 -17.38 -15.05
N ALA A 45 -1.01 -16.88 -16.11
CA ALA A 45 -0.06 -15.76 -16.04
C ALA A 45 -0.74 -14.41 -15.82
N ASP A 46 -2.01 -14.27 -16.23
CA ASP A 46 -2.74 -13.00 -16.12
C ASP A 46 -3.82 -13.09 -15.06
N PRO A 47 -3.62 -12.39 -13.90
CA PRO A 47 -4.62 -12.39 -12.84
C PRO A 47 -6.01 -11.90 -13.26
N ALA A 48 -6.09 -11.08 -14.31
CA ALA A 48 -7.37 -10.60 -14.81
C ALA A 48 -8.23 -11.74 -15.39
N GLU A 49 -7.62 -12.86 -15.75
CA GLU A 49 -8.30 -14.03 -16.29
C GLU A 49 -8.59 -15.11 -15.23
N TRP A 50 -8.16 -14.88 -13.99
CA TRP A 50 -8.42 -15.84 -12.91
C TRP A 50 -9.90 -15.84 -12.53
N THR A 51 -10.39 -17.00 -12.06
CA THR A 51 -11.73 -17.08 -11.52
C THR A 51 -11.82 -16.32 -10.19
N PRO A 52 -13.04 -15.94 -9.74
CA PRO A 52 -13.20 -15.33 -8.42
C PRO A 52 -12.64 -16.18 -7.29
N GLU A 53 -12.77 -17.49 -7.37
CA GLU A 53 -12.24 -18.43 -6.37
C GLU A 53 -10.72 -18.41 -6.34
N GLN A 54 -10.08 -18.33 -7.51
CA GLN A 54 -8.62 -18.24 -7.61
C GLN A 54 -8.09 -16.93 -7.03
N ASN A 55 -8.78 -15.83 -7.31
CA ASN A 55 -8.40 -14.53 -6.74
C ASN A 55 -8.53 -14.53 -5.22
N GLU A 56 -9.59 -15.14 -4.69
CA GLU A 56 -9.80 -15.25 -3.24
C GLU A 56 -8.72 -16.12 -2.60
N GLU A 57 -8.40 -17.26 -3.22
CA GLU A 57 -7.34 -18.15 -2.72
C GLU A 57 -5.99 -17.44 -2.70
N PHE A 58 -5.67 -16.69 -3.75
CA PHE A 58 -4.45 -15.90 -3.79
C PHE A 58 -4.40 -14.85 -2.68
N ALA A 59 -5.51 -14.14 -2.46
CA ALA A 59 -5.58 -13.15 -1.39
C ALA A 59 -5.39 -13.78 -0.01
N ASP A 60 -6.00 -14.95 0.22
CA ASP A 60 -5.84 -15.67 1.48
C ASP A 60 -4.39 -16.11 1.69
N MET A 61 -3.74 -16.58 0.64
CA MET A 61 -2.33 -16.97 0.71
C MET A 61 -1.43 -15.77 1.04
N LEU A 62 -1.71 -14.61 0.44
CA LEU A 62 -0.97 -13.38 0.76
C LEU A 62 -1.17 -12.98 2.22
N ASP A 63 -2.39 -13.02 2.71
CA ASP A 63 -2.70 -12.64 4.09
C ASP A 63 -1.99 -13.58 5.07
N GLU A 64 -1.99 -14.87 4.82
CA GLU A 64 -1.31 -15.84 5.67
C GLU A 64 0.21 -15.66 5.66
N ALA A 65 0.76 -15.23 4.54
CA ALA A 65 2.19 -15.05 4.38
C ALA A 65 2.71 -13.69 4.87
N GLY A 66 1.81 -12.76 5.22
CA GLY A 66 2.20 -11.42 5.68
C GLY A 66 2.42 -10.42 4.55
N GLY A 67 1.85 -10.67 3.36
CA GLY A 67 1.98 -9.78 2.20
C GLY A 67 0.68 -9.13 1.75
N GLY A 68 -0.40 -9.26 2.52
CA GLY A 68 -1.70 -8.71 2.17
C GLY A 68 -1.83 -7.23 2.48
N MET A 69 -3.03 -6.69 2.19
CA MET A 69 -3.30 -5.26 2.36
C MET A 69 -3.12 -4.80 3.80
N ALA A 70 -3.60 -5.57 4.78
CA ALA A 70 -3.46 -5.22 6.19
C ALA A 70 -2.00 -5.11 6.61
N ASP A 71 -1.17 -6.01 6.09
CA ASP A 71 0.27 -6.00 6.38
C ASP A 71 0.95 -4.78 5.77
N GLN A 72 0.58 -4.41 4.55
CA GLN A 72 1.08 -3.21 3.89
C GLN A 72 0.72 -1.95 4.66
N ILE A 73 -0.52 -1.86 5.11
CA ILE A 73 -1.01 -0.71 5.90
C ILE A 73 -0.18 -0.58 7.18
N GLN A 74 -0.03 -1.65 7.93
CA GLN A 74 0.69 -1.64 9.21
C GLN A 74 2.19 -1.38 9.04
N ALA A 75 2.79 -1.90 7.96
CA ALA A 75 4.21 -1.76 7.72
C ALA A 75 4.58 -0.37 7.18
N TRP A 76 3.73 0.23 6.36
CA TRP A 76 4.11 1.42 5.59
C TRP A 76 3.47 2.72 6.08
N ILE A 77 2.16 2.73 6.37
CA ILE A 77 1.46 3.99 6.67
C ILE A 77 2.03 4.69 7.91
N PRO A 78 2.32 4.00 9.03
CA PRO A 78 2.85 4.70 10.20
C PRO A 78 4.14 5.48 9.95
N ASN A 79 4.97 5.00 9.02
CA ASN A 79 6.23 5.64 8.68
C ASN A 79 6.10 6.65 7.56
N CYS A 80 5.00 6.67 6.83
CA CYS A 80 4.84 7.48 5.64
C CYS A 80 4.05 8.77 5.88
N VAL A 81 3.31 8.88 6.98
CA VAL A 81 2.69 10.15 7.36
C VAL A 81 3.76 11.01 8.03
N ILE A 82 4.18 12.10 7.36
CA ILE A 82 5.32 12.90 7.82
C ILE A 82 4.92 14.18 8.53
N GLU A 83 3.75 14.72 8.27
CA GLU A 83 3.24 15.91 8.93
C GLU A 83 1.73 15.85 9.10
N PRO A 84 1.23 16.20 10.30
CA PRO A 84 1.99 16.49 11.51
C PRO A 84 2.63 15.21 12.07
N ALA A 85 3.78 15.36 12.73
CA ALA A 85 4.55 14.21 13.25
C ALA A 85 3.80 13.39 14.29
N ASP A 86 2.87 14.01 14.99
CA ASP A 86 2.06 13.38 16.05
C ASP A 86 0.67 12.96 15.56
N PHE A 87 0.46 12.91 14.25
CA PHE A 87 -0.82 12.53 13.68
C PHE A 87 -1.21 11.11 14.08
N ASP A 88 -2.44 10.96 14.60
CA ASP A 88 -2.96 9.66 15.00
C ASP A 88 -3.59 8.94 13.80
N ILE A 89 -2.89 7.97 13.24
CA ILE A 89 -3.35 7.21 12.09
C ILE A 89 -4.62 6.38 12.37
N ASN A 90 -4.91 6.11 13.65
CA ASN A 90 -6.10 5.35 14.02
C ASN A 90 -7.39 6.14 13.85
N THR A 91 -7.30 7.44 13.58
CA THR A 91 -8.47 8.28 13.30
C THR A 91 -8.88 8.26 11.84
N LEU A 92 -8.10 7.63 10.96
CA LEU A 92 -8.39 7.55 9.53
C LEU A 92 -9.59 6.65 9.25
N THR A 93 -10.43 7.06 8.30
CA THR A 93 -11.51 6.19 7.79
C THR A 93 -10.92 5.14 6.84
N SER A 94 -11.69 4.09 6.56
CA SER A 94 -11.27 3.05 5.61
C SER A 94 -10.96 3.62 4.23
N GLU A 95 -11.76 4.57 3.76
CA GLU A 95 -11.53 5.21 2.47
C GLU A 95 -10.24 6.03 2.46
N GLU A 96 -10.00 6.78 3.53
CA GLU A 96 -8.77 7.56 3.69
C GLU A 96 -7.54 6.66 3.71
N VAL A 97 -7.61 5.52 4.41
CA VAL A 97 -6.52 4.54 4.45
C VAL A 97 -6.22 4.01 3.05
N ARG A 98 -7.25 3.68 2.28
CA ARG A 98 -7.06 3.18 0.91
C ARG A 98 -6.43 4.23 0.00
N THR A 99 -6.87 5.47 0.12
CA THR A 99 -6.31 6.58 -0.66
C THR A 99 -4.83 6.80 -0.33
N ILE A 100 -4.50 6.79 0.95
CA ILE A 100 -3.12 6.94 1.42
C ILE A 100 -2.27 5.76 0.94
N LEU A 101 -2.77 4.53 1.09
CA LEU A 101 -2.02 3.35 0.66
C LEU A 101 -1.73 3.37 -0.83
N SER A 102 -2.69 3.78 -1.65
CA SER A 102 -2.50 3.88 -3.10
C SER A 102 -1.34 4.81 -3.45
N PHE A 103 -1.23 5.94 -2.77
CA PHE A 103 -0.12 6.86 -2.97
C PHE A 103 1.20 6.28 -2.40
N VAL A 104 1.16 5.72 -1.21
CA VAL A 104 2.34 5.13 -0.54
C VAL A 104 2.96 4.03 -1.41
N ARG A 105 2.13 3.22 -2.08
CA ARG A 105 2.57 2.16 -2.99
C ARG A 105 3.11 2.69 -4.31
N GLY A 106 2.77 3.91 -4.68
CA GLY A 106 3.16 4.50 -5.96
C GLY A 106 2.15 4.29 -7.07
N ASP A 107 0.92 3.87 -6.75
CA ASP A 107 -0.13 3.62 -7.75
C ASP A 107 -0.73 4.93 -8.29
N THR A 108 -0.75 5.98 -7.48
CA THR A 108 -1.27 7.30 -7.86
C THR A 108 -0.22 8.36 -7.61
N LEU A 109 0.04 9.20 -8.62
CA LEU A 109 1.10 10.21 -8.55
C LEU A 109 0.57 11.64 -8.69
N GLU A 110 -0.73 11.82 -8.90
CA GLU A 110 -1.33 13.14 -9.08
C GLU A 110 -1.09 14.00 -7.85
N GLY A 111 -0.58 15.21 -8.07
CA GLY A 111 -0.28 16.16 -6.99
C GLY A 111 0.98 15.86 -6.21
N ALA A 112 1.74 14.82 -6.58
CA ALA A 112 2.97 14.47 -5.89
C ALA A 112 4.11 15.41 -6.25
N VAL A 113 4.98 15.69 -5.27
CA VAL A 113 6.18 16.53 -5.43
C VAL A 113 7.38 15.80 -4.82
N PRO A 114 8.62 16.17 -5.20
CA PRO A 114 9.79 15.55 -4.58
C PRO A 114 9.83 15.73 -3.07
N LEU A 115 10.26 14.70 -2.36
CA LEU A 115 10.36 14.72 -0.91
C LEU A 115 11.42 15.69 -0.40
N GLY A 116 12.56 15.75 -1.10
CA GLY A 116 13.68 16.57 -0.70
C GLY A 116 13.88 17.80 -1.53
#